data_e76c372052eecb6f180669b9814b5563
#
_entry.id   e76c372052eecb6f180669b9814b5563
#
_cell.length_a   1.000
_cell.length_b   1.000
_cell.length_c   1.000
_cell.angle_alpha   90.00
_cell.angle_beta   90.00
_cell.angle_gamma   90.00
#
_symmetry.space_group_name_H-M   'P 1'
#
loop_
_entity.id
_entity.type
_entity.pdbx_description
1 polymer ?
#
loop_
_entity_poly.entity_id
_entity_poly.type
_entity_poly.pdbx_seq_one_letter_code
_entity_poly.pdbx_strand_id
1 'polypeptide(L)'
;MRRGTKLRQLGRDCEHRWAMLRNMVTSLIKHERIMTTTARAKELRRVAEKLVTHAKEGGLHHRRLAGEVVREKPALVKLFEILGPRYQ
;
A
#
# COMPACT_ATOMS: atom_id res chain seq x y z
N MET A 1 6.86 -17.94 -16.54
CA MET A 1 7.48 -17.39 -16.19
C MET A 1 7.14 -16.72 -15.32
N ARG A 2 7.32 -16.40 -14.79
CA ARG A 2 7.05 -15.89 -13.95
C ARG A 2 7.06 -14.74 -14.02
N ARG A 3 6.51 -14.16 -13.97
CA ARG A 3 6.48 -13.09 -14.04
C ARG A 3 7.31 -12.59 -13.30
N GLY A 4 8.13 -12.87 -13.07
CA GLY A 4 9.01 -12.42 -12.51
C GLY A 4 8.99 -11.63 -11.74
N THR A 5 8.66 -11.59 -11.39
CA THR A 5 8.62 -10.56 -10.97
C THR A 5 8.72 -10.34 -9.63
N LYS A 6 8.51 -9.21 -9.21
CA LYS A 6 8.72 -8.78 -7.89
C LYS A 6 7.65 -9.21 -6.95
N LEU A 7 6.47 -9.54 -7.44
CA LEU A 7 5.34 -9.92 -6.61
C LEU A 7 5.08 -11.40 -6.69
N ARG A 8 4.70 -11.99 -5.56
CA ARG A 8 4.30 -13.39 -5.53
C ARG A 8 2.90 -13.53 -6.09
N GLN A 9 2.61 -14.72 -6.64
CA GLN A 9 1.29 -14.94 -7.20
C GLN A 9 0.19 -14.95 -6.18
N LEU A 10 0.41 -15.51 -5.02
CA LEU A 10 -0.58 -15.57 -3.94
C LEU A 10 -1.87 -16.24 -4.38
N GLY A 11 -1.80 -17.14 -5.37
CA GLY A 11 -2.95 -17.90 -5.82
C GLY A 11 -3.89 -17.15 -6.74
N ARG A 12 -3.51 -15.97 -7.21
CA ARG A 12 -4.36 -15.15 -8.05
C ARG A 12 -3.58 -14.64 -9.24
N ASP A 13 -4.29 -14.25 -10.30
CA ASP A 13 -3.62 -13.66 -11.43
C ASP A 13 -3.17 -12.24 -11.06
N CYS A 14 -2.48 -11.61 -11.98
CA CYS A 14 -1.82 -10.34 -11.71
C CYS A 14 -2.77 -9.24 -11.29
N GLU A 15 -3.89 -9.13 -11.97
CA GLU A 15 -4.84 -8.07 -11.67
C GLU A 15 -5.51 -8.28 -10.32
N HIS A 16 -5.94 -9.52 -10.07
CA HIS A 16 -6.57 -9.83 -8.80
C HIS A 16 -5.62 -9.63 -7.63
N ARG A 17 -4.36 -10.03 -7.84
CA ARG A 17 -3.35 -9.88 -6.80
C ARG A 17 -3.11 -8.42 -6.47
N TRP A 18 -3.00 -7.59 -7.50
CA TRP A 18 -2.77 -6.17 -7.28
C TRP A 18 -3.96 -5.50 -6.61
N ALA A 19 -5.18 -5.84 -7.06
CA ALA A 19 -6.39 -5.30 -6.43
C ALA A 19 -6.47 -5.70 -4.97
N MET A 20 -6.14 -6.96 -4.68
CA MET A 20 -6.13 -7.42 -3.30
C MET A 20 -5.14 -6.64 -2.46
N LEU A 21 -3.94 -6.41 -2.97
CA LEU A 21 -2.93 -5.67 -2.21
C LEU A 21 -3.34 -4.22 -1.98
N ARG A 22 -3.97 -3.59 -2.97
CA ARG A 22 -4.45 -2.24 -2.78
C ARG A 22 -5.52 -2.16 -1.69
N ASN A 23 -6.45 -3.11 -1.70
CA ASN A 23 -7.46 -3.15 -0.66
C ASN A 23 -6.86 -3.38 0.71
N MET A 24 -5.88 -4.28 0.78
CA MET A 24 -5.24 -4.59 2.05
C MET A 24 -4.46 -3.41 2.60
N VAL A 25 -3.74 -2.68 1.74
CA VAL A 25 -2.97 -1.54 2.24
C VAL A 25 -3.90 -0.40 2.66
N THR A 26 -5.03 -0.25 1.99
CA THR A 26 -6.02 0.74 2.43
C THR A 26 -6.54 0.39 3.82
N SER A 27 -6.86 -0.88 4.04
CA SER A 27 -7.28 -1.33 5.36
C SER A 27 -6.19 -1.13 6.41
N LEU A 28 -4.96 -1.41 6.04
CA LEU A 28 -3.84 -1.22 6.95
C LEU A 28 -3.72 0.24 7.37
N ILE A 29 -3.88 1.16 6.45
CA ILE A 29 -3.83 2.58 6.76
C ILE A 29 -4.97 2.97 7.68
N LYS A 30 -6.18 2.50 7.38
CA LYS A 30 -7.36 2.86 8.17
C LYS A 30 -7.28 2.32 9.59
N HIS A 31 -6.83 1.10 9.76
CA HIS A 31 -6.85 0.43 11.06
C HIS A 31 -5.50 0.33 11.74
N GLU A 32 -4.43 0.63 11.01
CA GLU A 32 -3.04 0.61 11.47
C GLU A 32 -2.51 -0.77 11.79
N ARG A 33 -3.33 -1.81 11.69
CA ARG A 33 -2.87 -3.19 11.80
C ARG A 33 -3.94 -4.11 11.24
N ILE A 34 -3.51 -5.18 10.61
CA ILE A 34 -4.42 -6.19 10.08
C ILE A 34 -3.79 -7.56 10.29
N MET A 35 -4.61 -8.60 10.19
CA MET A 35 -4.12 -9.97 10.23
C MET A 35 -4.23 -10.57 8.85
N THR A 36 -3.19 -11.27 8.41
CA THR A 36 -3.18 -11.89 7.11
C THR A 36 -2.14 -13.00 7.10
N THR A 37 -1.98 -13.70 5.98
CA THR A 37 -0.97 -14.74 5.88
C THR A 37 0.42 -14.12 5.78
N THR A 38 1.43 -14.91 6.12
CA THR A 38 2.81 -14.44 6.08
C THR A 38 3.20 -14.02 4.67
N ALA A 39 2.80 -14.80 3.65
CA ALA A 39 3.15 -14.47 2.29
C ALA A 39 2.55 -13.14 1.86
N ARG A 40 1.28 -12.92 2.19
CA ARG A 40 0.62 -11.66 1.84
C ARG A 40 1.23 -10.50 2.60
N ALA A 41 1.58 -10.72 3.86
CA ALA A 41 2.19 -9.67 4.66
C ALA A 41 3.51 -9.22 4.06
N LYS A 42 4.31 -10.16 3.56
CA LYS A 42 5.59 -9.80 2.98
C LYS A 42 5.46 -9.00 1.70
N GLU A 43 4.47 -9.33 0.88
CA GLU A 43 4.24 -8.54 -0.33
C GLU A 43 3.60 -7.18 0.00
N LEU A 44 2.69 -7.18 0.95
CA LEU A 44 2.04 -5.96 1.38
C LEU A 44 3.04 -4.97 1.95
N ARG A 45 4.06 -5.45 2.64
CA ARG A 45 5.06 -4.59 3.24
C ARG A 45 5.75 -3.70 2.20
N ARG A 46 6.04 -4.25 1.03
CA ARG A 46 6.67 -3.45 -0.02
C ARG A 46 5.80 -2.28 -0.44
N VAL A 47 4.51 -2.55 -0.63
CA VAL A 47 3.57 -1.51 -1.03
C VAL A 47 3.42 -0.47 0.06
N ALA A 48 3.25 -0.93 1.30
CA ALA A 48 3.06 -0.03 2.42
C ALA A 48 4.26 0.88 2.64
N GLU A 49 5.47 0.32 2.56
CA GLU A 49 6.68 1.12 2.77
C GLU A 49 6.84 2.18 1.69
N LYS A 50 6.49 1.85 0.46
CA LYS A 50 6.55 2.81 -0.62
C LYS A 50 5.57 3.97 -0.38
N LEU A 51 4.37 3.64 0.09
CA LEU A 51 3.39 4.67 0.39
C LEU A 51 3.84 5.58 1.52
N VAL A 52 4.45 5.00 2.55
CA VAL A 52 4.98 5.81 3.64
C VAL A 52 6.09 6.72 3.14
N THR A 53 6.93 6.24 2.24
CA THR A 53 7.97 7.07 1.65
C THR A 53 7.36 8.26 0.90
N HIS A 54 6.32 8.02 0.10
CA HIS A 54 5.63 9.12 -0.57
C HIS A 54 5.05 10.10 0.43
N ALA A 55 4.49 9.60 1.52
CA ALA A 55 3.89 10.46 2.53
C ALA A 55 4.92 11.32 3.25
N LYS A 56 6.10 10.75 3.46
CA LYS A 56 7.19 11.51 4.10
C LYS A 56 7.72 12.59 3.19
N GLU A 57 7.79 12.32 1.89
CA GLU A 57 8.24 13.32 0.93
C GLU A 57 7.22 14.43 0.78
N GLY A 58 5.94 14.07 0.77
CA GLY A 58 4.89 15.06 0.65
C GLY A 58 4.77 15.64 -0.73
N GLY A 59 3.90 16.63 -0.85
CA GLY A 59 3.74 17.32 -2.11
C GLY A 59 2.70 16.69 -3.02
N LEU A 60 2.26 17.47 -4.01
CA LEU A 60 1.18 17.05 -4.87
C LEU A 60 1.53 15.84 -5.72
N HIS A 61 2.76 15.82 -6.23
CA HIS A 61 3.19 14.70 -7.06
C HIS A 61 3.12 13.37 -6.32
N HIS A 62 3.64 13.35 -5.09
CA HIS A 62 3.63 12.14 -4.30
C HIS A 62 2.21 11.75 -3.87
N ARG A 63 1.37 12.76 -3.63
CA ARG A 63 -0.03 12.50 -3.30
C ARG A 63 -0.76 11.85 -4.46
N ARG A 64 -0.49 12.28 -5.68
CA ARG A 64 -1.11 11.67 -6.85
C ARG A 64 -0.66 10.23 -7.04
N LEU A 65 0.64 9.96 -6.85
CA LEU A 65 1.14 8.60 -6.97
C LEU A 65 0.51 7.68 -5.92
N ALA A 66 0.44 8.15 -4.69
CA ALA A 66 -0.17 7.35 -3.63
C ALA A 66 -1.65 7.13 -3.88
N GLY A 67 -2.33 8.11 -4.46
CA GLY A 67 -3.75 8.02 -4.75
C GLY A 67 -4.11 6.97 -5.78
N GLU A 68 -3.14 6.56 -6.59
CA GLU A 68 -3.37 5.47 -7.53
C GLU A 68 -3.51 4.13 -6.81
N VAL A 69 -2.96 4.03 -5.62
CA VAL A 69 -3.04 2.82 -4.82
C VAL A 69 -4.13 2.93 -3.76
N VAL A 70 -4.14 4.04 -3.03
CA VAL A 70 -5.10 4.28 -1.95
C VAL A 70 -6.18 5.19 -2.50
N ARG A 71 -7.28 4.60 -2.92
CA ARG A 71 -8.32 5.36 -3.61
C ARG A 71 -9.36 5.96 -2.68
N GLU A 72 -9.40 5.52 -1.45
CA GLU A 72 -10.30 6.11 -0.47
C GLU A 72 -9.72 7.40 0.06
N LYS A 73 -10.43 8.47 -0.13
CA LYS A 73 -9.94 9.77 0.25
C LYS A 73 -9.57 9.90 1.74
N PRO A 74 -10.41 9.42 2.67
CA PRO A 74 -10.04 9.52 4.08
C PRO A 74 -8.74 8.78 4.41
N ALA A 75 -8.51 7.62 3.78
CA ALA A 75 -7.29 6.88 4.01
C ALA A 75 -6.09 7.63 3.45
N LEU A 76 -6.24 8.24 2.29
CA LEU A 76 -5.15 9.01 1.70
C LEU A 76 -4.78 10.22 2.57
N VAL A 77 -5.79 10.90 3.09
CA VAL A 77 -5.56 12.02 4.00
C VAL A 77 -4.82 11.56 5.25
N LYS A 78 -5.25 10.45 5.82
CA LYS A 78 -4.59 9.92 7.01
C LYS A 78 -3.14 9.57 6.72
N LEU A 79 -2.88 8.97 5.55
CA LEU A 79 -1.53 8.61 5.18
C LEU A 79 -0.60 9.83 5.17
N PHE A 80 -1.04 10.92 4.56
CA PHE A 80 -0.18 12.09 4.41
C PHE A 80 -0.13 12.99 5.64
N GLU A 81 -1.22 13.06 6.39
CA GLU A 81 -1.28 14.03 7.48
C GLU A 81 -0.94 13.43 8.84
N ILE A 82 -1.08 12.12 8.99
CA ILE A 82 -0.82 11.47 10.26
C ILE A 82 0.35 10.51 10.18
N LEU A 83 0.30 9.56 9.23
CA LEU A 83 1.31 8.51 9.20
C LEU A 83 2.65 9.00 8.66
N GLY A 84 2.63 9.86 7.64
CA GLY A 84 3.87 10.41 7.12
C GLY A 84 4.68 11.11 8.19
N PRO A 85 4.09 12.10 8.89
CA PRO A 85 4.82 12.77 9.97
C PRO A 85 5.25 11.85 11.10
N ARG A 86 4.46 10.82 11.38
CA ARG A 86 4.81 9.88 12.46
C ARG A 86 6.12 9.16 12.20
N TYR A 87 6.42 8.87 10.94
CA TYR A 87 7.59 8.07 10.59
C TYR A 87 8.75 8.89 10.04
N GLN A 88 8.68 10.16 10.16
CA GLN A 88 9.80 11.01 9.73
C GLN A 88 10.98 10.98 10.65
#